data_fa0bb129115e4fcb82ed23cf057b17e0
#
_entry.id   fa0bb129115e4fcb82ed23cf057b17e0
#
_cell.length_a   1.000
_cell.length_b   1.000
_cell.length_c   1.000
_cell.angle_alpha   90.00
_cell.angle_beta   90.00
_cell.angle_gamma   90.00
#
_symmetry.space_group_name_H-M   'P 1'
#
loop_
_entity.id
_entity.type
_entity.pdbx_description
1 polymer ?
#
loop_
_entity_poly.entity_id
_entity_poly.type
_entity_poly.pdbx_seq_one_letter_code
_entity_poly.pdbx_strand_id
1 'polypeptide(L)'
;EALVSTALERYGDLHIVVNNAGYIWNSAAVKHTDEQWHAMLDVHATGPFRLLREAGHHFRQQVSTDPPGRLRKVVNISSISGIYGAATQVAYSSAKAAVVGMTKTLAREWGRYHVTVNCVAFGYIDTRLIEPFEDQPNRVTIKDRDHSVGLTAAQRESAREMAALGRLGRPEDAANAVYLLCIPESDFITGEVLVASGGLMN
;
A
#
# COMPACT_ATOMS: atom_id res chain seq x y z
N GLU A 1 9.29 2.84 15.83
CA GLU A 1 10.62 2.65 16.47
C GLU A 1 11.05 1.18 16.37
N ALA A 2 10.39 0.23 17.03
CA ALA A 2 10.84 -1.18 17.11
C ALA A 2 11.20 -1.83 15.76
N LEU A 3 10.42 -1.60 14.70
CA LEU A 3 10.71 -2.22 13.40
C LEU A 3 12.01 -1.70 12.77
N VAL A 4 12.27 -0.40 12.85
CA VAL A 4 13.49 0.20 12.30
C VAL A 4 14.69 -0.21 13.15
N SER A 5 14.61 -0.10 14.48
CA SER A 5 15.71 -0.51 15.36
C SER A 5 16.06 -2.00 15.17
N THR A 6 15.05 -2.89 15.11
CA THR A 6 15.30 -4.31 14.85
C THR A 6 15.99 -4.56 13.51
N ALA A 7 15.63 -3.82 12.45
CA ALA A 7 16.28 -3.95 11.16
C ALA A 7 17.76 -3.52 11.24
N LEU A 8 18.03 -2.39 11.88
CA LEU A 8 19.39 -1.88 12.05
C LEU A 8 20.26 -2.78 12.94
N GLU A 9 19.70 -3.29 14.04
CA GLU A 9 20.40 -4.22 14.93
C GLU A 9 20.77 -5.54 14.25
N ARG A 10 19.88 -6.07 13.39
CA ARG A 10 20.09 -7.36 12.74
C ARG A 10 20.91 -7.30 11.46
N TYR A 11 20.78 -6.23 10.70
CA TYR A 11 21.33 -6.14 9.34
C TYR A 11 22.30 -4.97 9.14
N GLY A 12 22.46 -4.12 10.15
CA GLY A 12 23.38 -2.97 10.12
C GLY A 12 22.88 -1.76 9.34
N ASP A 13 21.92 -1.93 8.41
CA ASP A 13 21.39 -0.85 7.60
C ASP A 13 19.95 -1.14 7.15
N LEU A 14 19.27 -0.11 6.62
CA LEU A 14 17.91 -0.16 6.08
C LEU A 14 17.89 0.51 4.70
N HIS A 15 17.73 -0.28 3.64
CA HIS A 15 17.80 0.20 2.26
C HIS A 15 16.42 0.36 1.61
N ILE A 16 15.49 -0.53 1.91
CA ILE A 16 14.17 -0.59 1.28
C ILE A 16 13.09 -0.70 2.35
N VAL A 17 12.08 0.16 2.24
CA VAL A 17 10.88 0.10 3.08
C VAL A 17 9.66 -0.11 2.20
N VAL A 18 8.90 -1.17 2.44
CA VAL A 18 7.62 -1.43 1.78
C VAL A 18 6.48 -1.36 2.79
N ASN A 19 5.63 -0.36 2.68
CA ASN A 19 4.44 -0.19 3.52
C ASN A 19 3.27 -0.97 2.90
N ASN A 20 3.22 -2.29 3.14
CA ASN A 20 2.24 -3.19 2.56
C ASN A 20 1.12 -3.61 3.53
N ALA A 21 1.35 -3.60 4.84
CA ALA A 21 0.38 -4.09 5.81
C ALA A 21 -0.97 -3.39 5.68
N GLY A 22 -2.05 -4.19 5.72
CA GLY A 22 -3.39 -3.62 5.64
C GLY A 22 -4.50 -4.65 5.53
N TYR A 23 -5.71 -4.16 5.71
CA TYR A 23 -6.97 -4.91 5.57
C TYR A 23 -8.09 -3.94 5.17
N ILE A 24 -9.28 -4.47 4.91
CA ILE A 24 -10.45 -3.69 4.51
C ILE A 24 -11.55 -3.87 5.55
N TRP A 25 -12.24 -2.76 5.87
CA TRP A 25 -13.45 -2.77 6.68
C TRP A 25 -14.52 -1.94 5.99
N ASN A 26 -15.34 -2.61 5.19
CA ASN A 26 -16.34 -1.98 4.36
C ASN A 26 -17.62 -1.65 5.16
N SER A 27 -18.19 -0.49 4.92
CA SER A 27 -19.52 -0.10 5.40
C SER A 27 -20.07 1.05 4.56
N ALA A 28 -21.39 1.10 4.36
CA ALA A 28 -22.00 2.27 3.73
C ALA A 28 -21.68 3.54 4.54
N ALA A 29 -21.44 4.65 3.88
CA ALA A 29 -20.96 5.89 4.54
C ALA A 29 -21.87 6.33 5.70
N VAL A 30 -23.18 6.22 5.54
CA VAL A 30 -24.17 6.58 6.59
C VAL A 30 -24.22 5.61 7.78
N LYS A 31 -23.58 4.44 7.67
CA LYS A 31 -23.48 3.43 8.72
C LYS A 31 -22.04 3.26 9.20
N HIS A 32 -21.11 4.00 8.64
CA HIS A 32 -19.69 3.91 8.97
C HIS A 32 -19.46 4.49 10.37
N THR A 33 -18.85 3.71 11.25
CA THR A 33 -18.57 4.16 12.61
C THR A 33 -17.23 4.87 12.68
N ASP A 34 -17.04 5.73 13.71
CA ASP A 34 -15.75 6.38 13.98
C ASP A 34 -14.66 5.33 14.24
N GLU A 35 -15.00 4.20 14.83
CA GLU A 35 -14.07 3.08 15.03
C GLU A 35 -13.55 2.53 13.69
N GLN A 36 -14.44 2.28 12.72
CA GLN A 36 -14.06 1.82 11.39
C GLN A 36 -13.18 2.85 10.68
N TRP A 37 -13.55 4.13 10.80
CA TRP A 37 -12.79 5.24 10.25
C TRP A 37 -11.36 5.27 10.81
N HIS A 38 -11.22 5.31 12.13
CA HIS A 38 -9.92 5.35 12.77
C HIS A 38 -9.09 4.10 12.50
N ALA A 39 -9.70 2.90 12.51
CA ALA A 39 -8.99 1.66 12.20
C ALA A 39 -8.37 1.67 10.78
N MET A 40 -9.09 2.18 9.79
CA MET A 40 -8.56 2.29 8.43
C MET A 40 -7.46 3.34 8.31
N LEU A 41 -7.64 4.51 8.91
CA LEU A 41 -6.60 5.54 8.94
C LEU A 41 -5.34 5.07 9.71
N ASP A 42 -5.52 4.40 10.83
CA ASP A 42 -4.41 3.94 11.65
C ASP A 42 -3.51 2.94 10.92
N VAL A 43 -4.10 1.94 10.26
CA VAL A 43 -3.31 0.91 9.58
C VAL A 43 -2.73 1.40 8.26
N HIS A 44 -3.47 2.21 7.50
CA HIS A 44 -3.08 2.56 6.13
C HIS A 44 -2.37 3.91 6.00
N ALA A 45 -2.57 4.85 6.93
CA ALA A 45 -1.96 6.17 6.88
C ALA A 45 -1.05 6.42 8.09
N THR A 46 -1.57 6.31 9.32
CA THR A 46 -0.82 6.63 10.55
C THR A 46 0.36 5.66 10.76
N GLY A 47 0.13 4.36 10.55
CA GLY A 47 1.19 3.34 10.67
C GLY A 47 2.34 3.59 9.71
N PRO A 48 2.10 3.67 8.37
CA PRO A 48 3.11 4.07 7.39
C PRO A 48 3.81 5.39 7.73
N PHE A 49 3.07 6.43 8.11
CA PHE A 49 3.67 7.70 8.52
C PHE A 49 4.66 7.54 9.68
N ARG A 50 4.26 6.81 10.73
CA ARG A 50 5.14 6.57 11.88
C ARG A 50 6.39 5.79 11.51
N LEU A 51 6.24 4.74 10.68
CA LEU A 51 7.40 3.96 10.21
C LEU A 51 8.33 4.83 9.37
N LEU A 52 7.79 5.58 8.42
CA LEU A 52 8.59 6.43 7.53
C LEU A 52 9.27 7.57 8.30
N ARG A 53 8.64 8.15 9.31
CA ARG A 53 9.27 9.15 10.17
C ARG A 53 10.54 8.59 10.83
N GLU A 54 10.48 7.40 11.40
CA GLU A 54 11.64 6.75 12.02
C GLU A 54 12.70 6.36 10.98
N ALA A 55 12.30 5.79 9.85
CA ALA A 55 13.23 5.48 8.75
C ALA A 55 13.89 6.75 8.20
N GLY A 56 13.15 7.85 8.11
CA GLY A 56 13.65 9.15 7.64
C GLY A 56 14.75 9.73 8.52
N HIS A 57 14.69 9.53 9.83
CA HIS A 57 15.80 9.89 10.74
C HIS A 57 17.08 9.13 10.37
N HIS A 58 16.99 7.83 10.16
CA HIS A 58 18.11 7.00 9.74
C HIS A 58 18.63 7.43 8.34
N PHE A 59 17.75 7.55 7.35
CA PHE A 59 18.14 7.95 6.00
C PHE A 59 18.90 9.27 5.96
N ARG A 60 18.42 10.26 6.71
CA ARG A 60 19.08 11.56 6.82
C ARG A 60 20.49 11.44 7.42
N GLN A 61 20.70 10.58 8.39
CA GLN A 61 22.01 10.39 9.03
C GLN A 61 23.00 9.71 8.09
N GLN A 62 22.54 8.81 7.22
CA GLN A 62 23.40 8.04 6.32
C GLN A 62 23.91 8.82 5.11
N VAL A 63 23.33 9.97 4.75
CA VAL A 63 23.70 10.75 3.56
C VAL A 63 25.22 11.03 3.46
N SER A 64 25.85 11.31 4.59
CA SER A 64 27.29 11.63 4.64
C SER A 64 28.21 10.40 4.61
N THR A 65 27.69 9.22 4.88
CA THR A 65 28.46 7.96 5.01
C THR A 65 28.17 6.98 3.88
N ASP A 66 27.06 7.17 3.18
CA ASP A 66 26.70 6.33 2.04
C ASP A 66 27.69 6.47 0.87
N PRO A 67 28.02 5.36 0.19
CA PRO A 67 28.78 5.41 -1.05
C PRO A 67 28.08 6.28 -2.11
N PRO A 68 28.86 7.01 -2.95
CA PRO A 68 28.30 7.76 -4.07
C PRO A 68 27.37 6.90 -4.94
N GLY A 69 26.19 7.42 -5.27
CA GLY A 69 25.20 6.75 -6.12
C GLY A 69 24.31 5.74 -5.40
N ARG A 70 24.48 5.52 -4.08
CA ARG A 70 23.55 4.70 -3.32
C ARG A 70 22.21 5.43 -3.14
N LEU A 71 21.13 4.75 -3.52
CA LEU A 71 19.76 5.21 -3.28
C LEU A 71 19.04 4.25 -2.34
N ARG A 72 18.24 4.82 -1.44
CA ARG A 72 17.28 4.08 -0.63
C ARG A 72 15.90 4.17 -1.25
N LYS A 73 15.07 3.18 -1.02
CA LYS A 73 13.77 3.06 -1.68
C LYS A 73 12.64 2.96 -0.66
N VAL A 74 11.58 3.70 -0.90
CA VAL A 74 10.31 3.54 -0.20
C VAL A 74 9.22 3.24 -1.20
N VAL A 75 8.49 2.17 -0.97
CA VAL A 75 7.31 1.80 -1.76
C VAL A 75 6.10 1.72 -0.84
N ASN A 76 5.17 2.63 -1.03
CA ASN A 76 3.90 2.66 -0.32
C ASN A 76 2.84 1.92 -1.13
N ILE A 77 1.98 1.17 -0.46
CA ILE A 77 0.89 0.46 -1.13
C ILE A 77 -0.42 1.22 -0.97
N SER A 78 -0.94 1.70 -2.09
CA SER A 78 -2.27 2.28 -2.21
C SER A 78 -3.24 1.29 -2.88
N SER A 79 -4.30 1.80 -3.45
CA SER A 79 -5.34 1.06 -4.17
C SER A 79 -5.95 1.96 -5.24
N ILE A 80 -6.53 1.38 -6.27
CA ILE A 80 -7.41 2.11 -7.18
C ILE A 80 -8.55 2.80 -6.43
N SER A 81 -9.01 2.22 -5.31
CA SER A 81 -10.00 2.86 -4.44
C SER A 81 -9.51 4.18 -3.83
N GLY A 82 -8.21 4.34 -3.62
CA GLY A 82 -7.60 5.59 -3.16
C GLY A 82 -7.44 6.64 -4.25
N ILE A 83 -7.59 6.26 -5.52
CA ILE A 83 -7.48 7.15 -6.68
C ILE A 83 -8.89 7.54 -7.18
N TYR A 84 -9.77 6.56 -7.32
CA TYR A 84 -11.07 6.72 -7.96
C TYR A 84 -12.25 6.64 -6.99
N GLY A 85 -12.01 6.22 -5.75
CA GLY A 85 -13.05 5.89 -4.79
C GLY A 85 -13.64 4.50 -5.04
N ALA A 86 -14.36 4.00 -4.05
CA ALA A 86 -15.17 2.79 -4.18
C ALA A 86 -16.35 2.83 -3.21
N ALA A 87 -17.51 2.39 -3.66
CA ALA A 87 -18.70 2.33 -2.81
C ALA A 87 -18.42 1.50 -1.55
N THR A 88 -18.97 1.92 -0.41
CA THR A 88 -18.80 1.30 0.91
C THR A 88 -17.39 1.38 1.52
N GLN A 89 -16.46 2.07 0.88
CA GLN A 89 -15.04 2.13 1.30
C GLN A 89 -14.59 3.54 1.72
N VAL A 90 -15.47 4.38 2.26
CA VAL A 90 -15.14 5.78 2.56
C VAL A 90 -13.86 5.93 3.39
N ALA A 91 -13.69 5.18 4.47
CA ALA A 91 -12.49 5.26 5.30
C ALA A 91 -11.26 4.64 4.60
N TYR A 92 -11.42 3.49 3.97
CA TYR A 92 -10.35 2.82 3.24
C TYR A 92 -9.83 3.67 2.08
N SER A 93 -10.74 4.18 1.23
CA SER A 93 -10.39 5.05 0.09
C SER A 93 -9.69 6.32 0.56
N SER A 94 -10.19 6.96 1.63
CA SER A 94 -9.57 8.15 2.22
C SER A 94 -8.16 7.87 2.73
N ALA A 95 -7.96 6.75 3.44
CA ALA A 95 -6.65 6.36 3.94
C ALA A 95 -5.67 6.03 2.81
N LYS A 96 -6.14 5.35 1.74
CA LYS A 96 -5.32 5.03 0.56
C LYS A 96 -5.02 6.27 -0.30
N ALA A 97 -5.89 7.27 -0.32
CA ALA A 97 -5.60 8.58 -0.91
C ALA A 97 -4.56 9.37 -0.10
N ALA A 98 -4.62 9.31 1.24
CA ALA A 98 -3.62 9.92 2.11
C ALA A 98 -2.21 9.37 1.84
N VAL A 99 -2.07 8.08 1.55
CA VAL A 99 -0.79 7.45 1.16
C VAL A 99 -0.22 8.05 -0.12
N VAL A 100 -1.05 8.38 -1.09
CA VAL A 100 -0.62 9.05 -2.34
C VAL A 100 -0.05 10.44 -2.03
N GLY A 101 -0.74 11.24 -1.20
CA GLY A 101 -0.26 12.55 -0.76
C GLY A 101 1.07 12.45 -0.01
N MET A 102 1.16 11.51 0.93
CA MET A 102 2.39 11.24 1.69
C MET A 102 3.56 10.86 0.77
N THR A 103 3.34 10.00 -0.21
CA THR A 103 4.35 9.59 -1.20
C THR A 103 4.91 10.78 -1.94
N LYS A 104 4.05 11.65 -2.49
CA LYS A 104 4.47 12.82 -3.26
C LYS A 104 5.23 13.85 -2.43
N THR A 105 4.81 14.04 -1.18
CA THR A 105 5.46 14.97 -0.26
C THR A 105 6.85 14.46 0.11
N LEU A 106 6.95 13.22 0.57
CA LEU A 106 8.23 12.64 0.99
C LEU A 106 9.22 12.48 -0.16
N ALA A 107 8.76 12.21 -1.38
CA ALA A 107 9.62 12.20 -2.56
C ALA A 107 10.35 13.56 -2.74
N ARG A 108 9.66 14.67 -2.54
CA ARG A 108 10.23 16.02 -2.63
C ARG A 108 11.16 16.34 -1.46
N GLU A 109 10.79 15.92 -0.25
CA GLU A 109 11.58 16.20 0.95
C GLU A 109 12.87 15.36 1.00
N TRP A 110 12.79 14.08 0.59
CA TRP A 110 13.84 13.10 0.82
C TRP A 110 14.75 12.84 -0.38
N GLY A 111 14.47 13.42 -1.55
CA GLY A 111 15.38 13.37 -2.69
C GLY A 111 16.79 13.83 -2.34
N ARG A 112 16.93 14.88 -1.51
CA ARG A 112 18.22 15.35 -0.97
C ARG A 112 18.90 14.37 -0.01
N TYR A 113 18.22 13.34 0.44
CA TYR A 113 18.76 12.24 1.26
C TYR A 113 19.02 10.99 0.43
N HIS A 114 19.00 11.10 -0.90
CA HIS A 114 19.13 9.98 -1.83
C HIS A 114 18.09 8.88 -1.59
N VAL A 115 16.83 9.28 -1.35
CA VAL A 115 15.70 8.37 -1.17
C VAL A 115 14.67 8.60 -2.26
N THR A 116 14.31 7.54 -2.98
CA THR A 116 13.12 7.54 -3.83
C THR A 116 11.90 7.09 -3.03
N VAL A 117 10.77 7.75 -3.21
CA VAL A 117 9.51 7.41 -2.55
C VAL A 117 8.43 7.29 -3.61
N ASN A 118 7.95 6.07 -3.83
CA ASN A 118 6.92 5.78 -4.82
C ASN A 118 5.74 5.02 -4.21
N CYS A 119 4.69 4.90 -4.97
CA CYS A 119 3.47 4.21 -4.57
C CYS A 119 3.04 3.20 -5.64
N VAL A 120 2.52 2.05 -5.23
CA VAL A 120 1.80 1.13 -6.11
C VAL A 120 0.35 1.11 -5.71
N ALA A 121 -0.55 1.41 -6.65
CA ALA A 121 -1.99 1.32 -6.47
C ALA A 121 -2.51 0.05 -7.12
N PHE A 122 -2.92 -0.92 -6.31
CA PHE A 122 -3.44 -2.19 -6.82
C PHE A 122 -4.91 -2.08 -7.23
N GLY A 123 -5.25 -2.80 -8.31
CA GLY A 123 -6.61 -3.22 -8.61
C GLY A 123 -7.03 -4.46 -7.82
N TYR A 124 -7.83 -5.32 -8.42
CA TYR A 124 -8.25 -6.57 -7.81
C TYR A 124 -7.15 -7.62 -7.94
N ILE A 125 -6.52 -7.95 -6.82
CA ILE A 125 -5.49 -8.99 -6.71
C ILE A 125 -6.09 -10.21 -6.00
N ASP A 126 -5.96 -11.37 -6.59
CA ASP A 126 -6.52 -12.65 -6.08
C ASP A 126 -5.80 -13.09 -4.82
N THR A 127 -6.31 -12.64 -3.69
CA THR A 127 -5.81 -12.89 -2.34
C THR A 127 -6.98 -13.20 -1.42
N ARG A 128 -6.70 -13.56 -0.18
CA ARG A 128 -7.73 -13.81 0.86
C ARG A 128 -8.75 -12.66 1.00
N LEU A 129 -8.35 -11.42 0.67
CA LEU A 129 -9.25 -10.25 0.77
C LEU A 129 -10.39 -10.28 -0.26
N ILE A 130 -10.24 -11.00 -1.36
CA ILE A 130 -11.26 -11.14 -2.41
C ILE A 130 -11.59 -12.60 -2.73
N GLU A 131 -11.23 -13.53 -1.83
CA GLU A 131 -11.55 -14.94 -1.96
C GLU A 131 -13.07 -15.15 -2.10
N PRO A 132 -13.53 -16.03 -3.00
CA PRO A 132 -14.96 -16.18 -3.25
C PRO A 132 -15.71 -16.75 -2.06
N PHE A 133 -16.95 -16.31 -1.87
CA PHE A 133 -17.90 -16.90 -0.92
C PHE A 133 -19.28 -17.04 -1.57
N GLU A 134 -20.06 -18.01 -1.14
CA GLU A 134 -21.42 -18.25 -1.64
C GLU A 134 -22.48 -17.58 -0.75
N ASP A 135 -22.63 -18.02 0.50
CA ASP A 135 -23.69 -17.55 1.39
C ASP A 135 -23.21 -16.52 2.42
N GLN A 136 -21.99 -16.66 2.94
CA GLN A 136 -21.44 -15.77 3.96
C GLN A 136 -20.02 -15.34 3.64
N PRO A 137 -19.69 -14.06 3.84
CA PRO A 137 -18.34 -13.57 3.64
C PRO A 137 -17.32 -14.34 4.45
N ASN A 138 -16.15 -14.54 3.87
CA ASN A 138 -15.00 -15.06 4.59
C ASN A 138 -14.64 -14.13 5.75
N ARG A 139 -14.04 -14.66 6.80
CA ARG A 139 -13.65 -13.87 7.97
C ARG A 139 -12.14 -13.87 8.14
N VAL A 140 -11.61 -12.70 8.48
CA VAL A 140 -10.21 -12.51 8.86
C VAL A 140 -10.20 -11.87 10.24
N THR A 141 -9.59 -12.55 11.21
CA THR A 141 -9.46 -12.02 12.58
C THR A 141 -8.27 -11.05 12.64
N ILE A 142 -8.53 -9.82 13.06
CA ILE A 142 -7.51 -8.77 13.23
C ILE A 142 -7.75 -8.10 14.58
N LYS A 143 -6.74 -8.09 15.45
CA LYS A 143 -6.83 -7.56 16.81
C LYS A 143 -8.06 -8.13 17.56
N ASP A 144 -8.19 -9.47 17.55
CA ASP A 144 -9.27 -10.23 18.21
C ASP A 144 -10.69 -9.92 17.71
N ARG A 145 -10.81 -9.38 16.49
CA ARG A 145 -12.08 -9.10 15.83
C ARG A 145 -12.15 -9.71 14.44
N ASP A 146 -13.32 -10.24 14.13
CA ASP A 146 -13.62 -10.80 12.82
C ASP A 146 -14.07 -9.71 11.85
N HIS A 147 -13.36 -9.62 10.73
CA HIS A 147 -13.69 -8.76 9.61
C HIS A 147 -14.19 -9.59 8.44
N SER A 148 -15.34 -9.23 7.89
CA SER A 148 -15.87 -9.87 6.68
C SER A 148 -15.06 -9.44 5.48
N VAL A 149 -14.55 -10.39 4.72
CA VAL A 149 -13.77 -10.19 3.49
C VAL A 149 -14.26 -11.12 2.39
N GLY A 150 -13.84 -10.87 1.16
CA GLY A 150 -14.20 -11.68 0.02
C GLY A 150 -15.16 -10.97 -0.94
N LEU A 151 -15.36 -11.58 -2.08
CA LEU A 151 -16.31 -11.16 -3.12
C LEU A 151 -17.18 -12.33 -3.51
N THR A 152 -18.43 -12.06 -3.88
CA THR A 152 -19.27 -13.08 -4.51
C THR A 152 -18.71 -13.47 -5.88
N ALA A 153 -19.10 -14.62 -6.41
CA ALA A 153 -18.70 -15.07 -7.74
C ALA A 153 -19.03 -14.02 -8.81
N ALA A 154 -20.22 -13.40 -8.73
CA ALA A 154 -20.65 -12.35 -9.65
C ALA A 154 -19.76 -11.08 -9.56
N GLN A 155 -19.39 -10.67 -8.34
CA GLN A 155 -18.49 -9.53 -8.14
C GLN A 155 -17.08 -9.80 -8.67
N ARG A 156 -16.58 -11.04 -8.49
CA ARG A 156 -15.27 -11.45 -9.04
C ARG A 156 -15.30 -11.47 -10.57
N GLU A 157 -16.39 -11.98 -11.18
CA GLU A 157 -16.53 -11.95 -12.63
C GLU A 157 -16.60 -10.52 -13.17
N SER A 158 -17.39 -9.66 -12.55
CA SER A 158 -17.44 -8.24 -12.90
C SER A 158 -16.05 -7.58 -12.79
N ALA A 159 -15.29 -7.87 -11.73
CA ALA A 159 -13.93 -7.34 -11.55
C ALA A 159 -12.97 -7.85 -12.66
N ARG A 160 -13.17 -9.08 -13.15
CA ARG A 160 -12.42 -9.67 -14.27
C ARG A 160 -12.76 -8.97 -15.59
N GLU A 161 -14.06 -8.77 -15.86
CA GLU A 161 -14.55 -8.12 -17.07
C GLU A 161 -14.10 -6.65 -17.17
N MET A 162 -14.07 -5.93 -16.03
CA MET A 162 -13.59 -4.55 -15.97
C MET A 162 -12.09 -4.42 -16.22
N ALA A 163 -11.30 -5.46 -16.02
CA ALA A 163 -9.87 -5.42 -16.29
C ALA A 163 -9.61 -5.63 -17.79
N ALA A 164 -8.92 -4.71 -18.45
CA ALA A 164 -8.59 -4.82 -19.87
C ALA A 164 -7.81 -6.10 -20.23
N LEU A 165 -7.02 -6.64 -19.27
CA LEU A 165 -6.33 -7.92 -19.43
C LEU A 165 -7.24 -9.13 -19.22
N GLY A 166 -8.54 -8.96 -18.95
CA GLY A 166 -9.54 -10.04 -18.83
C GLY A 166 -9.31 -11.00 -17.65
N ARG A 167 -8.53 -10.58 -16.65
CA ARG A 167 -8.22 -11.41 -15.47
C ARG A 167 -7.99 -10.57 -14.21
N LEU A 168 -8.16 -11.19 -13.06
CA LEU A 168 -7.65 -10.64 -11.79
C LEU A 168 -6.12 -10.70 -11.77
N GLY A 169 -5.50 -9.79 -11.05
CA GLY A 169 -4.07 -9.84 -10.75
C GLY A 169 -3.76 -11.00 -9.81
N ARG A 170 -2.61 -11.64 -10.00
CA ARG A 170 -2.08 -12.63 -9.06
C ARG A 170 -1.21 -11.94 -8.01
N PRO A 171 -0.98 -12.56 -6.85
CA PRO A 171 -0.03 -12.04 -5.85
C PRO A 171 1.34 -11.71 -6.44
N GLU A 172 1.82 -12.51 -7.42
CA GLU A 172 3.08 -12.29 -8.11
C GLU A 172 3.04 -11.04 -9.00
N ASP A 173 1.90 -10.73 -9.63
CA ASP A 173 1.75 -9.49 -10.41
C ASP A 173 1.89 -8.26 -9.49
N ALA A 174 1.32 -8.32 -8.28
CA ALA A 174 1.46 -7.28 -7.28
C ALA A 174 2.91 -7.16 -6.76
N ALA A 175 3.52 -8.29 -6.42
CA ALA A 175 4.91 -8.34 -5.94
C ALA A 175 5.88 -7.80 -7.00
N ASN A 176 5.71 -8.15 -8.26
CA ASN A 176 6.52 -7.67 -9.37
C ASN A 176 6.39 -6.16 -9.57
N ALA A 177 5.19 -5.59 -9.43
CA ALA A 177 4.99 -4.14 -9.51
C ALA A 177 5.73 -3.38 -8.39
N VAL A 178 5.78 -3.95 -7.18
CA VAL A 178 6.57 -3.41 -6.07
C VAL A 178 8.06 -3.56 -6.34
N TYR A 179 8.49 -4.73 -6.80
CA TYR A 179 9.88 -5.04 -7.10
C TYR A 179 10.47 -4.08 -8.14
N LEU A 180 9.74 -3.74 -9.20
CA LEU A 180 10.16 -2.76 -10.21
C LEU A 180 10.55 -1.40 -9.61
N LEU A 181 9.97 -1.00 -8.48
CA LEU A 181 10.30 0.25 -7.80
C LEU A 181 11.41 0.09 -6.75
N CYS A 182 11.91 -1.12 -6.54
CA CYS A 182 12.99 -1.43 -5.59
C CYS A 182 14.35 -1.64 -6.27
N ILE A 183 14.39 -1.87 -7.59
CA ILE A 183 15.61 -2.15 -8.36
C ILE A 183 16.32 -0.88 -8.84
N PRO A 184 17.63 -0.94 -9.17
CA PRO A 184 18.40 0.22 -9.63
C PRO A 184 17.83 0.90 -10.88
N GLU A 185 17.20 0.15 -11.78
CA GLU A 185 16.61 0.68 -13.02
C GLU A 185 15.50 1.71 -12.76
N SER A 186 14.97 1.77 -11.53
CA SER A 186 13.99 2.77 -11.09
C SER A 186 14.61 3.94 -10.31
N ASP A 187 15.92 4.12 -10.33
CA ASP A 187 16.61 5.14 -9.52
C ASP A 187 16.21 6.58 -9.85
N PHE A 188 15.74 6.83 -11.07
CA PHE A 188 15.27 8.16 -11.48
C PHE A 188 13.74 8.33 -11.39
N ILE A 189 13.04 7.38 -10.71
CA ILE A 189 11.58 7.40 -10.51
C ILE A 189 11.31 7.72 -9.04
N THR A 190 10.66 8.86 -8.77
CA THR A 190 10.24 9.25 -7.42
C THR A 190 9.00 10.15 -7.44
N GLY A 191 8.12 9.97 -6.46
CA GLY A 191 6.85 10.70 -6.35
C GLY A 191 5.73 10.12 -7.21
N GLU A 192 5.96 8.97 -7.85
CA GLU A 192 5.04 8.37 -8.81
C GLU A 192 4.06 7.39 -8.16
N VAL A 193 2.92 7.22 -8.83
CA VAL A 193 1.89 6.23 -8.48
C VAL A 193 1.76 5.27 -9.65
N LEU A 194 2.34 4.09 -9.49
CA LEU A 194 2.20 3.00 -10.46
C LEU A 194 0.86 2.28 -10.22
N VAL A 195 -0.04 2.35 -11.19
CA VAL A 195 -1.32 1.62 -11.14
C VAL A 195 -1.12 0.21 -11.70
N ALA A 196 -1.24 -0.79 -10.84
CA ALA A 196 -1.14 -2.21 -11.19
C ALA A 196 -2.53 -2.87 -11.08
N SER A 197 -3.37 -2.66 -12.10
CA SER A 197 -4.78 -3.04 -12.09
C SER A 197 -5.20 -3.93 -13.26
N GLY A 198 -4.28 -4.27 -14.16
CA GLY A 198 -4.62 -4.97 -15.40
C GLY A 198 -5.41 -4.09 -16.39
N GLY A 199 -5.25 -2.74 -16.28
CA GLY A 199 -5.98 -1.80 -17.11
C GLY A 199 -7.44 -1.68 -16.72
N LEU A 200 -7.76 -1.82 -15.42
CA LEU A 200 -9.11 -1.61 -14.91
C LEU A 200 -9.54 -0.19 -15.24
N MET A 201 -10.57 -0.08 -16.07
CA MET A 201 -11.17 1.18 -16.50
C MET A 201 -12.34 1.51 -15.59
N ASN A 202 -12.45 2.78 -15.21
CA ASN A 202 -13.60 3.36 -14.51
C ASN A 202 -14.59 3.95 -15.48
#